data_65dca7206ccfef43faa899c2137fa31c
#
_entry.id   65dca7206ccfef43faa899c2137fa31c
#
_cell.length_a   1.000
_cell.length_b   1.000
_cell.length_c   1.000
_cell.angle_alpha   90.00
_cell.angle_beta   90.00
_cell.angle_gamma   90.00
#
_symmetry.space_group_name_H-M   'P 1'
#
loop_
_entity.id
_entity.type
_entity.pdbx_description
1 polymer ?
#
loop_
_entity_poly.entity_id
_entity_poly.type
_entity_poly.pdbx_seq_one_letter_code
_entity_poly.pdbx_strand_id
1 'polypeptide(L)' 'MVIKTKRFYVNGKSCKVELKKEGSDYLVVVDGNVYTKTQNELYAVQKFNEI' A
#
# COMPACT_ATOMS: atom_id res chain seq x y z
N MET A 1 -4.43 -9.93 -4.49
CA MET A 1 -3.42 -10.66 -3.69
C MET A 1 -2.53 -9.64 -2.96
N VAL A 2 -2.37 -9.81 -1.67
CA VAL A 2 -1.51 -8.93 -0.89
C VAL A 2 -0.06 -9.36 -1.07
N ILE A 3 0.80 -8.41 -1.45
CA ILE A 3 2.23 -8.67 -1.69
C ILE A 3 3.04 -8.34 -0.45
N LYS A 4 2.76 -7.20 0.17
CA LYS A 4 3.45 -6.73 1.37
C LYS A 4 2.48 -6.03 2.29
N THR A 5 2.78 -6.06 3.58
CA THR A 5 1.99 -5.35 4.59
C THR A 5 2.95 -4.76 5.61
N LYS A 6 2.64 -3.55 6.08
CA LYS A 6 3.37 -2.97 7.19
C LYS A 6 2.41 -2.20 8.08
N ARG A 7 2.81 -1.97 9.31
CA ARG A 7 2.03 -1.19 10.27
C ARG A 7 2.92 -0.12 10.88
N PHE A 8 2.32 1.01 11.19
CA PHE A 8 3.00 2.03 11.95
C PHE A 8 2.00 2.75 12.83
N TYR A 9 2.51 3.52 13.77
CA TYR A 9 1.67 4.23 14.74
C TYR A 9 1.81 5.72 14.52
N VAL A 10 0.65 6.40 14.46
CA VAL A 10 0.58 7.85 14.34
C VAL A 10 -0.33 8.33 15.44
N ASN A 11 0.20 9.14 16.37
CA ASN A 11 -0.58 9.68 17.48
C ASN A 11 -1.30 8.58 18.27
N GLY A 12 -0.63 7.46 18.48
CA GLY A 12 -1.19 6.35 19.25
C GLY A 12 -2.14 5.47 18.47
N LYS A 13 -2.38 5.75 17.20
CA LYS A 13 -3.26 4.94 16.36
C LYS A 13 -2.44 4.08 15.41
N SER A 14 -2.86 2.83 15.28
CA SER A 14 -2.24 1.90 14.36
C SER A 14 -2.75 2.13 12.94
N CYS A 15 -1.82 2.26 11.99
CA CYS A 15 -2.15 2.38 10.57
C CYS A 15 -1.61 1.16 9.85
N LYS A 16 -2.44 0.56 9.01
CA LYS A 16 -2.06 -0.61 8.22
C LYS A 16 -1.91 -0.20 6.75
N VAL A 17 -0.76 -0.52 6.18
CA VAL A 17 -0.48 -0.24 4.76
C VAL A 17 -0.26 -1.55 4.05
N GLU A 18 -0.96 -1.74 2.94
CA GLU A 18 -0.86 -2.95 2.14
C GLU A 18 -0.48 -2.62 0.71
N LEU A 19 0.40 -3.43 0.13
CA LEU A 19 0.68 -3.41 -1.30
C LEU A 19 -0.01 -4.64 -1.88
N LYS A 20 -0.98 -4.41 -2.75
CA LYS A 20 -1.79 -5.48 -3.36
C LYS A 20 -1.62 -5.50 -4.86
N LYS A 21 -1.81 -6.68 -5.44
CA LYS A 21 -1.93 -6.83 -6.89
C LYS A 21 -3.32 -7.38 -7.21
N GLU A 22 -4.05 -6.69 -8.07
CA GLU A 22 -5.38 -7.12 -8.52
C GLU A 22 -5.43 -7.01 -10.04
N GLY A 23 -5.46 -8.16 -10.72
CA GLY A 23 -5.35 -8.19 -12.17
C GLY A 23 -4.00 -7.65 -12.59
N SER A 24 -3.98 -6.62 -13.43
CA SER A 24 -2.75 -5.97 -13.87
C SER A 24 -2.42 -4.72 -13.05
N ASP A 25 -3.23 -4.39 -12.03
CA ASP A 25 -3.04 -3.20 -11.23
C ASP A 25 -2.32 -3.50 -9.93
N TYR A 26 -1.50 -2.55 -9.49
CA TYR A 26 -0.87 -2.57 -8.18
C TYR A 26 -1.50 -1.46 -7.35
N LEU A 27 -1.88 -1.79 -6.13
CA LEU A 27 -2.60 -0.88 -5.24
C LEU A 27 -1.84 -0.72 -3.94
N VAL A 28 -1.67 0.52 -3.52
CA VAL A 28 -1.18 0.82 -2.17
C VAL A 28 -2.40 1.27 -1.38
N VAL A 29 -2.74 0.51 -0.33
CA VAL A 29 -3.94 0.73 0.45
C VAL A 29 -3.55 1.09 1.87
N VAL A 30 -4.07 2.22 2.36
CA VAL A 30 -3.81 2.69 3.73
C VAL A 30 -5.12 2.65 4.49
N ASP A 31 -5.18 1.83 5.55
CA ASP A 31 -6.37 1.66 6.41
C ASP A 31 -7.64 1.40 5.60
N GLY A 32 -7.52 0.56 4.56
CA GLY A 32 -8.65 0.19 3.72
C GLY A 32 -8.96 1.18 2.61
N ASN A 33 -8.24 2.31 2.53
CA ASN A 33 -8.44 3.31 1.48
C ASN A 33 -7.33 3.24 0.46
N VAL A 34 -7.69 3.25 -0.83
CA VAL A 34 -6.68 3.19 -1.89
C VAL A 34 -5.94 4.53 -1.96
N TYR A 35 -4.64 4.48 -1.71
CA TYR A 35 -3.76 5.64 -1.76
C TYR A 35 -3.19 5.83 -3.17
N THR A 36 -2.79 4.71 -3.80
CA THR A 36 -2.19 4.74 -5.13
C THR A 36 -2.65 3.51 -5.90
N LYS A 37 -2.98 3.69 -7.18
CA LYS A 37 -3.30 2.61 -8.09
C LYS A 37 -2.49 2.82 -9.36
N THR A 38 -1.72 1.81 -9.77
CA THR A 38 -0.84 1.92 -10.93
C THR A 38 -0.59 0.54 -11.51
N GLN A 39 -0.24 0.50 -12.79
CA GLN A 39 0.16 -0.75 -13.43
C GLN A 39 1.68 -0.96 -13.36
N ASN A 40 2.40 0.01 -12.80
CA ASN A 40 3.85 -0.04 -12.69
C ASN A 40 4.23 -0.53 -11.28
N GLU A 41 4.81 -1.74 -11.21
CA GLU A 41 5.18 -2.35 -9.94
C GLU A 41 6.20 -1.51 -9.17
N LEU A 42 7.22 -1.01 -9.84
CA LEU A 42 8.27 -0.24 -9.18
C LEU A 42 7.72 1.04 -8.58
N TYR A 43 6.80 1.69 -9.28
CA TYR A 43 6.16 2.89 -8.78
C TYR A 43 5.34 2.58 -7.53
N ALA A 44 4.60 1.47 -7.56
CA ALA A 44 3.79 1.05 -6.42
C ALA A 44 4.66 0.75 -5.20
N VAL A 45 5.77 0.03 -5.40
CA VAL A 45 6.71 -0.28 -4.33
C VAL A 45 7.30 0.99 -3.75
N GLN A 46 7.66 1.95 -4.61
CA GLN A 46 8.19 3.23 -4.16
C GLN A 46 7.18 3.97 -3.29
N LYS A 47 5.91 4.01 -3.73
CA LYS A 47 4.86 4.67 -2.94
C LYS A 47 4.61 3.98 -1.61
N PHE A 48 4.64 2.64 -1.61
CA PHE A 48 4.52 1.87 -0.37
C PHE A 48 5.64 2.25 0.61
N ASN A 49 6.86 2.36 0.10
CA ASN A 49 8.02 2.65 0.94
C ASN A 49 8.04 4.10 1.45
N GLU A 50 7.37 5.01 0.77
CA GLU A 50 7.33 6.42 1.16
C GLU A 50 6.41 6.70 2.36
N ILE A 51 5.54 5.77 2.67
CA ILE A 51 4.57 5.95 3.76
C ILE A 51 5.19 5.61 5.11
#